data_8473b071b14b3004aeb916b07a53aedb
#
_entry.id   8473b071b14b3004aeb916b07a53aedb
#
_cell.length_a   1.000
_cell.length_b   1.000
_cell.length_c   1.000
_cell.angle_alpha   90.00
_cell.angle_beta   90.00
_cell.angle_gamma   90.00
#
_symmetry.space_group_name_H-M   'P 1'
#
loop_
_entity.id
_entity.type
_entity.pdbx_description
1 polymer ?
#
loop_
_entity_poly.entity_id
_entity_poly.type
_entity_poly.pdbx_seq_one_letter_code
_entity_poly.pdbx_strand_id
1 'polypeptide(L)'
;MKAMMTKNNRWVNLGFQMAALLLALSFTTLILIAAGAPPLEAYKNIITGSIGSFKKFSDVLVSWVPLLLVSAGLLVTFAAGLWNIGVEGQITLGAIGTTWALRALQDTSLSPALIIFLAIVAGMAGGALWAMLAGALKTFGGVNEIFGGLGLNFVATALTIYLIFGPWKRPGVASMSGTVPFDEALHLSLFPGLRLSPWALVIAILAIAFVYFLLQGTYFGLRLKAVGKNLRAAYLLGVPTWQYMMLSFLICGALAGIAGALQVTAVYYRLIPAISSGYGYLGLMVAMLVNYQALWAAPVALFFAALNIGSIQLPIVLKLDSSLSGVLQGMLVLFVLIVEGVRQRLSQRS
;
A
#
# COMPACT_ATOMS: atom_id res chain seq x y z
N MET A 1 14.40 1.48 40.17
CA MET A 1 15.11 2.33 39.21
C MET A 1 14.70 2.11 37.74
N LYS A 2 14.53 0.87 37.23
CA LYS A 2 14.05 0.62 35.85
C LYS A 2 12.64 1.17 35.53
N ALA A 3 11.71 1.20 36.47
CA ALA A 3 10.32 1.68 36.23
C ALA A 3 10.22 3.21 36.14
N MET A 4 11.13 3.97 36.73
CA MET A 4 11.16 5.44 36.63
C MET A 4 11.75 5.93 35.30
N MET A 5 12.72 5.21 34.73
CA MET A 5 13.32 5.55 33.42
C MET A 5 12.34 5.34 32.26
N THR A 6 11.38 4.40 32.37
CA THR A 6 10.39 4.14 31.30
C THR A 6 9.30 5.20 31.22
N LYS A 7 8.98 5.90 32.33
CA LYS A 7 7.93 6.93 32.37
C LYS A 7 8.42 8.26 31.75
N ASN A 8 9.68 8.61 31.98
CA ASN A 8 10.27 9.83 31.39
C ASN A 8 10.45 9.71 29.86
N ASN A 9 10.75 8.52 29.35
CA ASN A 9 10.85 8.25 27.92
C ASN A 9 9.51 8.38 27.16
N ARG A 10 8.36 8.12 27.81
CA ARG A 10 7.04 8.24 27.15
C ARG A 10 6.67 9.69 26.85
N TRP A 11 6.87 10.60 27.78
CA TRP A 11 6.56 12.02 27.59
C TRP A 11 7.50 12.67 26.58
N VAL A 12 8.77 12.33 26.60
CA VAL A 12 9.75 12.77 25.58
C VAL A 12 9.35 12.28 24.20
N ASN A 13 8.98 11.00 24.06
CA ASN A 13 8.51 10.44 22.80
C ASN A 13 7.23 11.13 22.30
N LEU A 14 6.27 11.39 23.19
CA LEU A 14 5.06 12.13 22.86
C LEU A 14 5.39 13.56 22.39
N GLY A 15 6.32 14.23 23.05
CA GLY A 15 6.79 15.56 22.65
C GLY A 15 7.39 15.58 21.24
N PHE A 16 8.23 14.60 20.87
CA PHE A 16 8.77 14.50 19.53
C PHE A 16 7.69 14.21 18.49
N GLN A 17 6.70 13.35 18.78
CA GLN A 17 5.60 13.07 17.89
C GLN A 17 4.71 14.30 17.68
N MET A 18 4.42 15.05 18.75
CA MET A 18 3.67 16.32 18.65
C MET A 18 4.45 17.38 17.86
N ALA A 19 5.76 17.49 18.08
CA ALA A 19 6.62 18.39 17.30
C ALA A 19 6.61 18.05 15.82
N ALA A 20 6.71 16.75 15.46
CA ALA A 20 6.62 16.29 14.08
C ALA A 20 5.29 16.70 13.44
N LEU A 21 4.18 16.46 14.14
CA LEU A 21 2.85 16.80 13.65
C LEU A 21 2.68 18.32 13.47
N LEU A 22 3.13 19.12 14.44
CA LEU A 22 3.07 20.57 14.36
C LEU A 22 3.93 21.12 13.21
N LEU A 23 5.13 20.60 13.00
CA LEU A 23 5.99 20.98 11.88
C LEU A 23 5.34 20.62 10.55
N ALA A 24 4.79 19.41 10.42
CA ALA A 24 4.09 18.97 9.23
C ALA A 24 2.89 19.86 8.93
N LEU A 25 2.05 20.16 9.93
CA LEU A 25 0.89 21.04 9.79
C LEU A 25 1.29 22.48 9.45
N SER A 26 2.32 23.02 10.11
CA SER A 26 2.82 24.38 9.83
C SER A 26 3.31 24.50 8.40
N PHE A 27 4.11 23.55 7.94
CA PHE A 27 4.63 23.56 6.58
C PHE A 27 3.53 23.34 5.54
N THR A 28 2.60 22.44 5.80
CA THR A 28 1.40 22.24 4.99
C THR A 28 0.57 23.51 4.88
N THR A 29 0.40 24.23 5.99
CA THR A 29 -0.30 25.53 6.02
C THR A 29 0.42 26.57 5.15
N LEU A 30 1.75 26.63 5.21
CA LEU A 30 2.55 27.52 4.35
C LEU A 30 2.37 27.21 2.87
N ILE A 31 2.35 25.92 2.49
CA ILE A 31 2.11 25.52 1.10
C ILE A 31 0.70 25.93 0.65
N LEU A 32 -0.32 25.73 1.49
CA LEU A 32 -1.68 26.12 1.18
C LEU A 32 -1.78 27.64 0.96
N ILE A 33 -1.15 28.44 1.82
CA ILE A 33 -1.09 29.89 1.67
C ILE A 33 -0.38 30.29 0.36
N ALA A 34 0.76 29.66 0.07
CA ALA A 34 1.51 29.91 -1.16
C ALA A 34 0.72 29.51 -2.42
N ALA A 35 -0.14 28.50 -2.32
CA ALA A 35 -1.08 28.09 -3.37
C ALA A 35 -2.34 28.97 -3.46
N GLY A 36 -2.44 30.04 -2.64
CA GLY A 36 -3.60 30.94 -2.61
C GLY A 36 -4.85 30.35 -1.96
N ALA A 37 -4.70 29.25 -1.21
CA ALA A 37 -5.81 28.56 -0.56
C ALA A 37 -5.98 28.98 0.90
N PRO A 38 -7.22 29.16 1.40
CA PRO A 38 -7.48 29.38 2.82
C PRO A 38 -7.24 28.08 3.60
N PRO A 39 -6.20 28.01 4.47
CA PRO A 39 -5.80 26.73 5.08
C PRO A 39 -6.88 26.11 5.95
N LEU A 40 -7.63 26.91 6.69
CA LEU A 40 -8.69 26.42 7.57
C LEU A 40 -9.82 25.75 6.79
N GLU A 41 -10.21 26.32 5.65
CA GLU A 41 -11.20 25.73 4.76
C GLU A 41 -10.67 24.46 4.08
N ALA A 42 -9.39 24.44 3.71
CA ALA A 42 -8.76 23.25 3.14
C ALA A 42 -8.78 22.09 4.14
N TYR A 43 -8.37 22.30 5.39
CA TYR A 43 -8.45 21.27 6.43
C TYR A 43 -9.89 20.84 6.72
N LYS A 44 -10.84 21.79 6.81
CA LYS A 44 -12.25 21.47 6.97
C LYS A 44 -12.76 20.61 5.83
N ASN A 45 -12.39 20.93 4.58
CA ASN A 45 -12.79 20.16 3.39
C ASN A 45 -12.17 18.76 3.39
N ILE A 46 -10.94 18.58 3.83
CA ILE A 46 -10.33 17.25 3.98
C ILE A 46 -11.12 16.41 5.00
N ILE A 47 -11.44 16.99 6.18
CA ILE A 47 -12.18 16.28 7.22
C ILE A 47 -13.61 15.96 6.75
N THR A 48 -14.32 16.94 6.20
CA THR A 48 -15.69 16.71 5.70
C THR A 48 -15.72 15.83 4.47
N GLY A 49 -14.65 15.81 3.68
CA GLY A 49 -14.47 14.90 2.53
C GLY A 49 -14.26 13.46 2.92
N SER A 50 -13.64 13.21 4.09
CA SER A 50 -13.36 11.84 4.57
C SER A 50 -14.45 11.28 5.50
N ILE A 51 -14.91 12.06 6.48
CA ILE A 51 -15.84 11.59 7.54
C ILE A 51 -17.17 12.35 7.60
N GLY A 52 -17.40 13.31 6.70
CA GLY A 52 -18.60 14.17 6.71
C GLY A 52 -19.92 13.44 6.43
N SER A 53 -19.90 12.18 5.98
CA SER A 53 -21.07 11.31 5.85
C SER A 53 -20.66 9.84 5.88
N PHE A 54 -21.61 8.95 6.19
CA PHE A 54 -21.35 7.49 6.18
C PHE A 54 -20.88 7.00 4.81
N LYS A 55 -21.41 7.57 3.73
CA LYS A 55 -20.98 7.24 2.36
C LYS A 55 -19.52 7.62 2.12
N LYS A 56 -19.10 8.83 2.53
CA LYS A 56 -17.72 9.29 2.40
C LYS A 56 -16.76 8.44 3.25
N PHE A 57 -17.16 8.09 4.47
CA PHE A 57 -16.39 7.17 5.30
C PHE A 57 -16.27 5.77 4.66
N SER A 58 -17.33 5.30 4.00
CA SER A 58 -17.26 4.07 3.20
C SER A 58 -16.23 4.17 2.06
N ASP A 59 -16.15 5.32 1.37
CA ASP A 59 -15.14 5.55 0.33
C ASP A 59 -13.71 5.56 0.91
N VAL A 60 -13.54 6.05 2.15
CA VAL A 60 -12.26 5.91 2.88
C VAL A 60 -11.92 4.44 3.11
N LEU A 61 -12.89 3.61 3.50
CA LEU A 61 -12.66 2.17 3.69
C LEU A 61 -12.32 1.45 2.38
N VAL A 62 -12.90 1.88 1.25
CA VAL A 62 -12.52 1.37 -0.09
C VAL A 62 -11.04 1.63 -0.38
N SER A 63 -10.53 2.82 -0.05
CA SER A 63 -9.11 3.16 -0.20
C SER A 63 -8.21 2.48 0.85
N TRP A 64 -8.73 2.29 2.06
CA TRP A 64 -8.01 1.67 3.18
C TRP A 64 -7.67 0.21 2.92
N VAL A 65 -8.56 -0.56 2.28
CA VAL A 65 -8.38 -1.99 2.00
C VAL A 65 -7.08 -2.27 1.22
N PRO A 66 -6.87 -1.73 0.00
CA PRO A 66 -5.65 -1.98 -0.76
C PRO A 66 -4.41 -1.41 -0.04
N LEU A 67 -4.54 -0.25 0.60
CA LEU A 67 -3.46 0.35 1.36
C LEU A 67 -3.02 -0.52 2.53
N LEU A 68 -3.95 -1.12 3.27
CA LEU A 68 -3.65 -2.03 4.38
C LEU A 68 -2.99 -3.32 3.89
N LEU A 69 -3.48 -3.91 2.79
CA LEU A 69 -2.90 -5.11 2.18
C LEU A 69 -1.43 -4.89 1.79
N VAL A 70 -1.17 -3.79 1.10
CA VAL A 70 0.17 -3.41 0.66
C VAL A 70 1.09 -3.13 1.85
N SER A 71 0.60 -2.36 2.83
CA SER A 71 1.35 -2.06 4.05
C SER A 71 1.69 -3.33 4.83
N ALA A 72 0.74 -4.26 4.95
CA ALA A 72 0.95 -5.56 5.60
C ALA A 72 2.05 -6.37 4.89
N GLY A 73 2.04 -6.42 3.55
CA GLY A 73 3.08 -7.06 2.76
C GLY A 73 4.46 -6.43 2.98
N LEU A 74 4.52 -5.09 2.96
CA LEU A 74 5.75 -4.34 3.16
C LEU A 74 6.36 -4.52 4.55
N LEU A 75 5.56 -4.73 5.59
CA LEU A 75 6.07 -5.06 6.92
C LEU A 75 6.88 -6.36 6.93
N VAL A 76 6.54 -7.32 6.06
CA VAL A 76 7.30 -8.58 5.94
C VAL A 76 8.66 -8.34 5.29
N THR A 77 8.73 -7.58 4.20
CA THR A 77 10.01 -7.25 3.55
C THR A 77 10.88 -6.35 4.43
N PHE A 78 10.28 -5.39 5.12
CA PHE A 78 11.00 -4.53 6.07
C PHE A 78 11.55 -5.31 7.27
N ALA A 79 10.81 -6.32 7.77
CA ALA A 79 11.32 -7.21 8.82
C ALA A 79 12.56 -8.00 8.36
N ALA A 80 12.70 -8.26 7.05
CA ALA A 80 13.89 -8.85 6.42
C ALA A 80 15.00 -7.83 6.13
N GLY A 81 14.80 -6.54 6.45
CA GLY A 81 15.75 -5.47 6.13
C GLY A 81 15.78 -5.08 4.65
N LEU A 82 14.70 -5.37 3.90
CA LEU A 82 14.60 -5.17 2.45
C LEU A 82 13.59 -4.06 2.11
N TRP A 83 13.99 -3.14 1.23
CA TRP A 83 13.17 -2.04 0.75
C TRP A 83 12.46 -2.42 -0.55
N ASN A 84 11.24 -2.93 -0.45
CA ASN A 84 10.48 -3.35 -1.64
C ASN A 84 9.73 -2.16 -2.28
N ILE A 85 10.46 -1.28 -2.98
CA ILE A 85 9.86 -0.17 -3.75
C ILE A 85 9.12 -0.68 -4.99
N GLY A 86 9.41 -1.91 -5.44
CA GLY A 86 8.73 -2.57 -6.55
C GLY A 86 7.27 -2.97 -6.29
N VAL A 87 6.75 -2.68 -5.11
CA VAL A 87 5.39 -3.06 -4.70
C VAL A 87 4.30 -2.45 -5.59
N GLU A 88 4.54 -1.27 -6.16
CA GLU A 88 3.62 -0.62 -7.10
C GLU A 88 3.41 -1.47 -8.37
N GLY A 89 4.49 -2.01 -8.92
CA GLY A 89 4.44 -2.96 -10.03
C GLY A 89 3.80 -4.30 -9.64
N GLN A 90 3.95 -4.74 -8.40
CA GLN A 90 3.34 -5.97 -7.89
C GLN A 90 1.80 -5.84 -7.82
N ILE A 91 1.27 -4.69 -7.41
CA ILE A 91 -0.16 -4.38 -7.47
C ILE A 91 -0.65 -4.44 -8.93
N THR A 92 0.11 -3.80 -9.82
CA THR A 92 -0.20 -3.71 -11.25
C THR A 92 -0.24 -5.09 -11.90
N LEU A 93 0.78 -5.94 -11.65
CA LEU A 93 0.80 -7.32 -12.16
C LEU A 93 -0.29 -8.21 -11.53
N GLY A 94 -0.66 -7.93 -10.28
CA GLY A 94 -1.83 -8.55 -9.67
C GLY A 94 -3.11 -8.22 -10.43
N ALA A 95 -3.31 -6.95 -10.75
CA ALA A 95 -4.46 -6.50 -11.54
C ALA A 95 -4.45 -7.10 -12.97
N ILE A 96 -3.29 -7.19 -13.62
CA ILE A 96 -3.13 -7.84 -14.93
C ILE A 96 -3.50 -9.33 -14.83
N GLY A 97 -2.96 -10.07 -13.85
CA GLY A 97 -3.26 -11.49 -13.64
C GLY A 97 -4.74 -11.74 -13.39
N THR A 98 -5.38 -10.89 -12.58
CA THR A 98 -6.84 -10.93 -12.34
C THR A 98 -7.62 -10.69 -13.62
N THR A 99 -7.26 -9.64 -14.36
CA THR A 99 -7.91 -9.30 -15.63
C THR A 99 -7.77 -10.43 -16.65
N TRP A 100 -6.58 -11.03 -16.74
CA TRP A 100 -6.35 -12.18 -17.61
C TRP A 100 -7.24 -13.36 -17.25
N ALA A 101 -7.34 -13.72 -15.97
CA ALA A 101 -8.16 -14.83 -15.52
C ALA A 101 -9.65 -14.57 -15.74
N LEU A 102 -10.15 -13.35 -15.45
CA LEU A 102 -11.53 -12.98 -15.72
C LEU A 102 -11.85 -13.09 -17.22
N ARG A 103 -10.99 -12.58 -18.09
CA ARG A 103 -11.16 -12.69 -19.56
C ARG A 103 -11.14 -14.11 -20.07
N ALA A 104 -10.32 -14.98 -19.49
CA ALA A 104 -10.22 -16.38 -19.89
C ALA A 104 -11.42 -17.23 -19.41
N LEU A 105 -12.03 -16.83 -18.27
CA LEU A 105 -13.05 -17.64 -17.61
C LEU A 105 -14.47 -17.09 -17.75
N GLN A 106 -14.67 -15.83 -18.16
CA GLN A 106 -15.98 -15.18 -18.22
C GLN A 106 -17.01 -15.91 -19.09
N ASP A 107 -16.55 -16.54 -20.18
CA ASP A 107 -17.40 -17.26 -21.15
C ASP A 107 -17.53 -18.76 -20.82
N THR A 108 -17.06 -19.20 -19.65
CA THR A 108 -17.16 -20.61 -19.21
C THR A 108 -18.44 -20.85 -18.42
N SER A 109 -18.79 -22.14 -18.24
CA SER A 109 -19.96 -22.55 -17.45
C SER A 109 -19.71 -22.54 -15.93
N LEU A 110 -18.59 -21.98 -15.46
CA LEU A 110 -18.25 -21.90 -14.03
C LEU A 110 -19.15 -20.88 -13.34
N SER A 111 -19.39 -21.11 -12.04
CA SER A 111 -20.13 -20.14 -11.25
C SER A 111 -19.37 -18.81 -11.11
N PRO A 112 -20.03 -17.64 -11.14
CA PRO A 112 -19.37 -16.34 -11.00
C PRO A 112 -18.49 -16.23 -9.75
N ALA A 113 -18.92 -16.80 -8.63
CA ALA A 113 -18.15 -16.80 -7.39
C ALA A 113 -16.82 -17.57 -7.53
N LEU A 114 -16.81 -18.70 -8.25
CA LEU A 114 -15.59 -19.47 -8.51
C LEU A 114 -14.66 -18.71 -9.45
N ILE A 115 -15.22 -18.05 -10.47
CA ILE A 115 -14.44 -17.22 -11.43
C ILE A 115 -13.75 -16.08 -10.66
N ILE A 116 -14.46 -15.36 -9.79
CA ILE A 116 -13.91 -14.28 -8.99
C ILE A 116 -12.80 -14.80 -8.06
N PHE A 117 -13.04 -15.94 -7.40
CA PHE A 117 -12.04 -16.57 -6.55
C PHE A 117 -10.76 -16.92 -7.32
N LEU A 118 -10.88 -17.59 -8.47
CA LEU A 118 -9.75 -17.94 -9.33
C LEU A 118 -9.04 -16.69 -9.86
N ALA A 119 -9.77 -15.64 -10.18
CA ALA A 119 -9.21 -14.37 -10.62
C ALA A 119 -8.40 -13.68 -9.51
N ILE A 120 -8.88 -13.70 -8.26
CA ILE A 120 -8.11 -13.18 -7.11
C ILE A 120 -6.84 -14.02 -6.88
N VAL A 121 -6.92 -15.35 -7.00
CA VAL A 121 -5.75 -16.24 -6.89
C VAL A 121 -4.75 -15.95 -8.02
N ALA A 122 -5.21 -15.75 -9.24
CA ALA A 122 -4.36 -15.37 -10.36
C ALA A 122 -3.69 -13.99 -10.14
N GLY A 123 -4.41 -13.04 -9.57
CA GLY A 123 -3.86 -11.75 -9.15
C GLY A 123 -2.80 -11.88 -8.07
N MET A 124 -3.07 -12.68 -7.04
CA MET A 124 -2.12 -13.01 -5.99
C MET A 124 -0.83 -13.62 -6.58
N ALA A 125 -0.98 -14.58 -7.50
CA ALA A 125 0.15 -15.21 -8.18
C ALA A 125 0.92 -14.22 -9.07
N GLY A 126 0.23 -13.35 -9.81
CA GLY A 126 0.85 -12.33 -10.65
C GLY A 126 1.71 -11.36 -9.84
N GLY A 127 1.19 -10.84 -8.74
CA GLY A 127 1.94 -9.98 -7.81
C GLY A 127 3.11 -10.70 -7.16
N ALA A 128 2.91 -11.96 -6.72
CA ALA A 128 3.94 -12.80 -6.11
C ALA A 128 5.10 -13.08 -7.08
N LEU A 129 4.80 -13.48 -8.31
CA LEU A 129 5.81 -13.73 -9.35
C LEU A 129 6.62 -12.48 -9.66
N TRP A 130 5.96 -11.32 -9.75
CA TRP A 130 6.64 -10.05 -9.98
C TRP A 130 7.56 -9.66 -8.82
N ALA A 131 7.11 -9.90 -7.59
CA ALA A 131 7.93 -9.67 -6.41
C ALA A 131 9.13 -10.62 -6.35
N MET A 132 8.96 -11.87 -6.76
CA MET A 132 10.06 -12.81 -6.84
C MET A 132 11.13 -12.41 -7.85
N LEU A 133 10.77 -11.74 -8.95
CA LEU A 133 11.75 -11.16 -9.88
C LEU A 133 12.58 -10.09 -9.17
N ALA A 134 11.95 -9.15 -8.44
CA ALA A 134 12.67 -8.16 -7.65
C ALA A 134 13.56 -8.81 -6.57
N GLY A 135 13.03 -9.80 -5.88
CA GLY A 135 13.76 -10.60 -4.90
C GLY A 135 14.95 -11.35 -5.48
N ALA A 136 14.81 -11.94 -6.67
CA ALA A 136 15.88 -12.65 -7.36
C ALA A 136 17.00 -11.70 -7.82
N LEU A 137 16.64 -10.55 -8.39
CA LEU A 137 17.60 -9.50 -8.75
C LEU A 137 18.44 -9.07 -7.53
N LYS A 138 17.80 -8.91 -6.37
CA LYS A 138 18.50 -8.58 -5.12
C LYS A 138 19.34 -9.74 -4.60
N THR A 139 18.74 -10.92 -4.48
CA THR A 139 19.32 -12.06 -3.74
C THR A 139 20.43 -12.74 -4.54
N PHE A 140 20.26 -12.90 -5.84
CA PHE A 140 21.19 -13.64 -6.71
C PHE A 140 21.97 -12.71 -7.65
N GLY A 141 21.35 -11.60 -8.10
CA GLY A 141 21.99 -10.65 -9.01
C GLY A 141 22.79 -9.54 -8.29
N GLY A 142 22.69 -9.43 -6.96
CA GLY A 142 23.35 -8.36 -6.19
C GLY A 142 22.85 -6.94 -6.52
N VAL A 143 21.74 -6.83 -7.26
CA VAL A 143 21.15 -5.54 -7.64
C VAL A 143 20.55 -4.89 -6.39
N ASN A 144 20.70 -3.56 -6.29
CA ASN A 144 20.04 -2.81 -5.24
C ASN A 144 18.51 -2.90 -5.41
N GLU A 145 17.80 -3.35 -4.37
CA GLU A 145 16.36 -3.62 -4.40
C GLU A 145 15.52 -2.37 -4.71
N ILE A 146 16.02 -1.18 -4.37
CA ILE A 146 15.36 0.09 -4.66
C ILE A 146 15.32 0.33 -6.18
N PHE A 147 16.50 0.28 -6.83
CA PHE A 147 16.60 0.51 -8.27
C PHE A 147 16.00 -0.62 -9.09
N GLY A 148 16.20 -1.88 -8.66
CA GLY A 148 15.58 -3.03 -9.30
C GLY A 148 14.03 -2.96 -9.22
N GLY A 149 13.49 -2.58 -8.07
CA GLY A 149 12.06 -2.37 -7.85
C GLY A 149 11.49 -1.24 -8.72
N LEU A 150 12.15 -0.08 -8.76
CA LEU A 150 11.74 1.04 -9.61
C LEU A 150 11.74 0.67 -11.09
N GLY A 151 12.81 0.00 -11.57
CA GLY A 151 12.85 -0.48 -12.95
C GLY A 151 11.69 -1.40 -13.29
N LEU A 152 11.37 -2.36 -12.40
CA LEU A 152 10.24 -3.26 -12.56
C LEU A 152 8.88 -2.53 -12.52
N ASN A 153 8.74 -1.43 -11.75
CA ASN A 153 7.52 -0.62 -11.77
C ASN A 153 7.28 0.01 -13.15
N PHE A 154 8.33 0.56 -13.78
CA PHE A 154 8.21 1.09 -15.15
C PHE A 154 7.81 0.01 -16.16
N VAL A 155 8.42 -1.18 -16.07
CA VAL A 155 8.06 -2.31 -16.94
C VAL A 155 6.61 -2.74 -16.72
N ALA A 156 6.13 -2.82 -15.47
CA ALA A 156 4.74 -3.14 -15.15
C ALA A 156 3.75 -2.12 -15.72
N THR A 157 4.08 -0.83 -15.61
CA THR A 157 3.27 0.26 -16.19
C THR A 157 3.24 0.18 -17.72
N ALA A 158 4.40 -0.01 -18.35
CA ALA A 158 4.50 -0.16 -19.81
C ALA A 158 3.71 -1.39 -20.30
N LEU A 159 3.79 -2.52 -19.59
CA LEU A 159 3.02 -3.73 -19.90
C LEU A 159 1.52 -3.47 -19.80
N THR A 160 1.06 -2.76 -18.77
CA THR A 160 -0.35 -2.38 -18.63
C THR A 160 -0.84 -1.55 -19.81
N ILE A 161 -0.06 -0.54 -20.21
CA ILE A 161 -0.36 0.32 -21.36
C ILE A 161 -0.40 -0.52 -22.65
N TYR A 162 0.59 -1.38 -22.86
CA TYR A 162 0.62 -2.29 -24.01
C TYR A 162 -0.64 -3.17 -24.08
N LEU A 163 -1.05 -3.77 -22.96
CA LEU A 163 -2.25 -4.62 -22.92
C LEU A 163 -3.53 -3.84 -23.23
N ILE A 164 -3.68 -2.66 -22.65
CA ILE A 164 -4.88 -1.80 -22.82
C ILE A 164 -5.00 -1.28 -24.25
N PHE A 165 -3.90 -0.90 -24.89
CA PHE A 165 -3.92 -0.35 -26.25
C PHE A 165 -3.72 -1.40 -27.35
N GLY A 166 -3.23 -2.58 -27.01
CA GLY A 166 -2.99 -3.70 -27.91
C GLY A 166 -4.07 -4.79 -27.79
N PRO A 167 -3.71 -5.97 -27.23
CA PRO A 167 -4.59 -7.16 -27.28
C PRO A 167 -5.89 -7.04 -26.48
N TRP A 168 -5.97 -6.14 -25.50
CA TRP A 168 -7.16 -5.92 -24.66
C TRP A 168 -7.87 -4.60 -24.94
N LYS A 169 -7.58 -4.01 -26.10
CA LYS A 169 -8.15 -2.74 -26.52
C LYS A 169 -9.67 -2.80 -26.57
N ARG A 170 -10.31 -1.75 -26.10
CA ARG A 170 -11.77 -1.57 -26.20
C ARG A 170 -12.16 -1.20 -27.64
N PRO A 171 -13.06 -1.95 -28.28
CA PRO A 171 -13.52 -1.63 -29.65
C PRO A 171 -14.20 -0.25 -29.72
N GLY A 172 -13.92 0.50 -30.79
CA GLY A 172 -14.64 1.77 -31.09
C GLY A 172 -14.25 2.97 -30.20
N VAL A 173 -13.34 2.83 -29.25
CA VAL A 173 -12.95 3.93 -28.35
C VAL A 173 -11.43 4.12 -28.39
N ALA A 174 -11.00 5.31 -28.80
CA ALA A 174 -9.58 5.71 -28.78
C ALA A 174 -9.24 6.39 -27.44
N SER A 175 -9.61 5.79 -26.28
CA SER A 175 -9.38 6.44 -25.00
C SER A 175 -8.52 5.62 -24.06
N MET A 176 -7.71 6.33 -23.24
CA MET A 176 -6.94 5.77 -22.13
C MET A 176 -7.80 5.27 -20.96
N SER A 177 -9.11 5.09 -21.15
CA SER A 177 -10.05 4.75 -20.07
C SER A 177 -9.95 3.31 -19.56
N GLY A 178 -9.08 2.48 -20.15
CA GLY A 178 -8.88 1.08 -19.76
C GLY A 178 -9.59 0.07 -20.66
N THR A 179 -9.60 -1.20 -20.23
CA THR A 179 -10.26 -2.32 -20.96
C THR A 179 -11.78 -2.21 -20.90
N VAL A 180 -12.47 -3.10 -21.60
CA VAL A 180 -13.93 -3.27 -21.46
C VAL A 180 -14.25 -3.63 -20.00
N PRO A 181 -15.23 -2.99 -19.35
CA PRO A 181 -15.70 -3.42 -18.04
C PRO A 181 -16.22 -4.86 -18.08
N PHE A 182 -16.00 -5.61 -17.03
CA PHE A 182 -16.57 -6.94 -16.85
C PHE A 182 -18.05 -6.86 -16.49
N ASP A 183 -18.78 -7.94 -16.74
CA ASP A 183 -20.19 -8.05 -16.38
C ASP A 183 -20.40 -7.95 -14.87
N GLU A 184 -21.55 -7.44 -14.43
CA GLU A 184 -21.89 -7.25 -13.02
C GLU A 184 -21.83 -8.56 -12.21
N ALA A 185 -22.11 -9.70 -12.86
CA ALA A 185 -21.98 -11.01 -12.23
C ALA A 185 -20.56 -11.35 -11.77
N LEU A 186 -19.54 -10.74 -12.40
CA LEU A 186 -18.12 -10.91 -12.07
C LEU A 186 -17.60 -9.81 -11.14
N HIS A 187 -18.47 -8.94 -10.63
CA HIS A 187 -18.13 -7.97 -9.62
C HIS A 187 -18.21 -8.58 -8.22
N LEU A 188 -17.30 -8.19 -7.36
CA LEU A 188 -17.37 -8.55 -5.95
C LEU A 188 -18.59 -7.84 -5.32
N SER A 189 -19.44 -8.57 -4.57
CA SER A 189 -20.63 -8.00 -3.96
C SER A 189 -20.31 -6.79 -3.10
N LEU A 190 -21.16 -5.75 -3.17
CA LEU A 190 -21.02 -4.51 -2.42
C LEU A 190 -22.11 -4.43 -1.34
N PHE A 191 -21.87 -3.62 -0.30
CA PHE A 191 -22.96 -3.24 0.61
C PHE A 191 -24.00 -2.39 -0.12
N PRO A 192 -25.32 -2.57 0.15
CA PRO A 192 -26.37 -1.80 -0.48
C PRO A 192 -26.16 -0.29 -0.36
N GLY A 193 -26.12 0.43 -1.50
CA GLY A 193 -25.92 1.89 -1.54
C GLY A 193 -24.51 2.39 -1.27
N LEU A 194 -23.53 1.51 -1.07
CA LEU A 194 -22.12 1.84 -0.83
C LEU A 194 -21.23 1.25 -1.93
N ARG A 195 -20.01 1.77 -2.06
CA ARG A 195 -18.97 1.23 -2.97
C ARG A 195 -18.05 0.22 -2.28
N LEU A 196 -18.34 -0.15 -1.06
CA LEU A 196 -17.50 -1.01 -0.24
C LEU A 196 -17.95 -2.47 -0.33
N SER A 197 -17.01 -3.36 -0.60
CA SER A 197 -17.26 -4.80 -0.56
C SER A 197 -16.98 -5.37 0.84
N PRO A 198 -17.91 -6.15 1.43
CA PRO A 198 -17.67 -6.84 2.69
C PRO A 198 -16.52 -7.84 2.59
N TRP A 199 -16.39 -8.53 1.47
CA TRP A 199 -15.31 -9.49 1.23
C TRP A 199 -13.93 -8.82 1.18
N ALA A 200 -13.84 -7.62 0.58
CA ALA A 200 -12.60 -6.87 0.53
C ALA A 200 -12.14 -6.47 1.94
N LEU A 201 -13.07 -6.06 2.82
CA LEU A 201 -12.77 -5.78 4.23
C LEU A 201 -12.27 -7.03 4.96
N VAL A 202 -12.96 -8.16 4.80
CA VAL A 202 -12.58 -9.42 5.45
C VAL A 202 -11.17 -9.84 5.00
N ILE A 203 -10.88 -9.78 3.70
CA ILE A 203 -9.56 -10.11 3.15
C ILE A 203 -8.48 -9.20 3.77
N ALA A 204 -8.72 -7.90 3.87
CA ALA A 204 -7.75 -6.97 4.43
C ALA A 204 -7.49 -7.20 5.93
N ILE A 205 -8.54 -7.49 6.71
CA ILE A 205 -8.43 -7.80 8.14
C ILE A 205 -7.69 -9.13 8.34
N LEU A 206 -8.02 -10.15 7.56
CA LEU A 206 -7.33 -11.45 7.62
C LEU A 206 -5.87 -11.33 7.23
N ALA A 207 -5.54 -10.51 6.23
CA ALA A 207 -4.17 -10.27 5.79
C ALA A 207 -3.31 -9.62 6.87
N ILE A 208 -3.81 -8.57 7.53
CA ILE A 208 -3.04 -7.92 8.61
C ILE A 208 -2.93 -8.83 9.83
N ALA A 209 -3.96 -9.59 10.17
CA ALA A 209 -3.91 -10.59 11.23
C ALA A 209 -2.88 -11.68 10.91
N PHE A 210 -2.89 -12.22 9.67
CA PHE A 210 -1.90 -13.18 9.21
C PHE A 210 -0.47 -12.65 9.36
N VAL A 211 -0.20 -11.42 8.89
CA VAL A 211 1.14 -10.81 9.00
C VAL A 211 1.52 -10.57 10.46
N TYR A 212 0.58 -10.13 11.30
CA TYR A 212 0.82 -9.96 12.72
C TYR A 212 1.27 -11.28 13.38
N PHE A 213 0.51 -12.36 13.19
CA PHE A 213 0.88 -13.68 13.73
C PHE A 213 2.17 -14.20 13.11
N LEU A 214 2.36 -14.03 11.80
CA LEU A 214 3.58 -14.45 11.12
C LEU A 214 4.83 -13.81 11.71
N LEU A 215 4.81 -12.49 11.96
CA LEU A 215 5.96 -11.76 12.45
C LEU A 215 6.16 -11.87 13.96
N GLN A 216 5.12 -12.08 14.75
CA GLN A 216 5.19 -12.07 16.22
C GLN A 216 5.10 -13.47 16.82
N GLY A 217 4.37 -14.40 16.18
CA GLY A 217 4.01 -15.70 16.75
C GLY A 217 4.77 -16.89 16.17
N THR A 218 5.69 -16.72 15.19
CA THR A 218 6.31 -17.84 14.50
C THR A 218 7.84 -17.82 14.51
N TYR A 219 8.45 -19.01 14.37
CA TYR A 219 9.88 -19.15 14.10
C TYR A 219 10.30 -18.47 12.80
N PHE A 220 9.41 -18.45 11.80
CA PHE A 220 9.66 -17.73 10.56
C PHE A 220 9.89 -16.25 10.82
N GLY A 221 9.00 -15.58 11.55
CA GLY A 221 9.14 -14.17 11.89
C GLY A 221 10.40 -13.87 12.71
N LEU A 222 10.75 -14.76 13.65
CA LEU A 222 11.99 -14.62 14.42
C LEU A 222 13.23 -14.65 13.53
N ARG A 223 13.34 -15.66 12.66
CA ARG A 223 14.45 -15.83 11.72
C ARG A 223 14.50 -14.71 10.69
N LEU A 224 13.34 -14.28 10.18
CA LEU A 224 13.22 -13.16 9.25
C LEU A 224 13.78 -11.87 9.86
N LYS A 225 13.44 -11.55 11.11
CA LYS A 225 13.99 -10.41 11.85
C LYS A 225 15.49 -10.54 12.11
N ALA A 226 15.99 -11.76 12.32
CA ALA A 226 17.44 -12.00 12.47
C ALA A 226 18.17 -11.69 11.14
N VAL A 227 17.63 -12.11 10.01
CA VAL A 227 18.12 -11.77 8.66
C VAL A 227 18.15 -10.26 8.45
N GLY A 228 17.08 -9.56 8.82
CA GLY A 228 16.98 -8.11 8.70
C GLY A 228 17.94 -7.31 9.59
N LYS A 229 18.28 -7.86 10.77
CA LYS A 229 19.23 -7.21 11.68
C LYS A 229 20.69 -7.36 11.23
N ASN A 230 21.08 -8.55 10.85
CA ASN A 230 22.42 -8.82 10.35
C ASN A 230 22.44 -10.09 9.50
N LEU A 231 22.47 -9.92 8.18
CA LEU A 231 22.45 -10.99 7.21
C LEU A 231 23.59 -12.01 7.42
N ARG A 232 24.81 -11.51 7.69
CA ARG A 232 26.00 -12.36 7.83
C ARG A 232 25.96 -13.16 9.14
N ALA A 233 25.55 -12.55 10.24
CA ALA A 233 25.40 -13.25 11.52
C ALA A 233 24.28 -14.31 11.43
N ALA A 234 23.15 -13.99 10.82
CA ALA A 234 22.06 -14.94 10.62
C ALA A 234 22.52 -16.17 9.81
N TYR A 235 23.28 -15.95 8.73
CA TYR A 235 23.86 -17.04 7.93
C TYR A 235 24.81 -17.91 8.75
N LEU A 236 25.70 -17.33 9.53
CA LEU A 236 26.62 -18.07 10.39
C LEU A 236 25.90 -18.88 11.48
N LEU A 237 24.71 -18.46 11.89
CA LEU A 237 23.84 -19.19 12.82
C LEU A 237 22.97 -20.27 12.12
N GLY A 238 23.23 -20.58 10.84
CA GLY A 238 22.52 -21.63 10.10
C GLY A 238 21.16 -21.22 9.54
N VAL A 239 20.83 -19.93 9.51
CA VAL A 239 19.58 -19.46 8.86
C VAL A 239 19.80 -19.37 7.36
N PRO A 240 18.98 -20.04 6.50
CA PRO A 240 19.11 -19.95 5.04
C PRO A 240 18.60 -18.60 4.54
N THR A 241 19.43 -17.56 4.62
CA THR A 241 19.08 -16.15 4.43
C THR A 241 18.42 -15.86 3.09
N TRP A 242 18.89 -16.49 2.00
CA TRP A 242 18.32 -16.30 0.67
C TRP A 242 16.85 -16.75 0.59
N GLN A 243 16.48 -17.83 1.29
CA GLN A 243 15.10 -18.31 1.31
C GLN A 243 14.19 -17.32 2.03
N TYR A 244 14.63 -16.77 3.17
CA TYR A 244 13.87 -15.79 3.93
C TYR A 244 13.71 -14.48 3.15
N MET A 245 14.73 -14.03 2.43
CA MET A 245 14.64 -12.88 1.53
C MET A 245 13.60 -13.13 0.42
N MET A 246 13.70 -14.25 -0.29
CA MET A 246 12.76 -14.61 -1.37
C MET A 246 11.33 -14.77 -0.86
N LEU A 247 11.12 -15.45 0.27
CA LEU A 247 9.81 -15.64 0.88
C LEU A 247 9.20 -14.30 1.34
N SER A 248 10.02 -13.36 1.81
CA SER A 248 9.52 -12.02 2.17
C SER A 248 8.99 -11.26 0.96
N PHE A 249 9.68 -11.33 -0.19
CA PHE A 249 9.20 -10.76 -1.44
C PHE A 249 7.94 -11.48 -1.93
N LEU A 250 7.91 -12.83 -1.89
CA LEU A 250 6.74 -13.62 -2.28
C LEU A 250 5.48 -13.21 -1.51
N ILE A 251 5.58 -13.15 -0.17
CA ILE A 251 4.44 -12.78 0.70
C ILE A 251 4.00 -11.35 0.43
N CYS A 252 4.94 -10.42 0.31
CA CYS A 252 4.64 -9.03 -0.01
C CYS A 252 3.94 -8.91 -1.36
N GLY A 253 4.47 -9.56 -2.39
CA GLY A 253 3.89 -9.55 -3.73
C GLY A 253 2.52 -10.24 -3.81
N ALA A 254 2.31 -11.32 -3.05
CA ALA A 254 1.02 -11.97 -2.95
C ALA A 254 -0.06 -11.03 -2.39
N LEU A 255 0.24 -10.33 -1.30
CA LEU A 255 -0.68 -9.36 -0.69
C LEU A 255 -0.90 -8.12 -1.60
N ALA A 256 0.15 -7.62 -2.24
CA ALA A 256 0.05 -6.56 -3.24
C ALA A 256 -0.77 -7.00 -4.47
N GLY A 257 -0.60 -8.25 -4.90
CA GLY A 257 -1.38 -8.85 -5.99
C GLY A 257 -2.87 -8.95 -5.65
N ILE A 258 -3.22 -9.32 -4.42
CA ILE A 258 -4.60 -9.29 -3.92
C ILE A 258 -5.15 -7.85 -3.93
N ALA A 259 -4.36 -6.86 -3.52
CA ALA A 259 -4.77 -5.46 -3.61
C ALA A 259 -5.10 -5.06 -5.05
N GLY A 260 -4.26 -5.45 -6.02
CA GLY A 260 -4.51 -5.25 -7.45
C GLY A 260 -5.77 -5.98 -7.93
N ALA A 261 -6.01 -7.21 -7.48
CA ALA A 261 -7.20 -7.98 -7.78
C ALA A 261 -8.48 -7.29 -7.30
N LEU A 262 -8.48 -6.78 -6.07
CA LEU A 262 -9.62 -6.05 -5.52
C LEU A 262 -9.89 -4.72 -6.26
N GLN A 263 -8.86 -4.06 -6.78
CA GLN A 263 -9.05 -2.88 -7.63
C GLN A 263 -9.81 -3.22 -8.92
N VAL A 264 -9.53 -4.40 -9.52
CA VAL A 264 -10.24 -4.85 -10.72
C VAL A 264 -11.63 -5.37 -10.41
N THR A 265 -11.83 -6.13 -9.33
CA THR A 265 -13.10 -6.85 -9.06
C THR A 265 -14.10 -6.06 -8.22
N ALA A 266 -13.64 -5.07 -7.43
CA ALA A 266 -14.49 -4.36 -6.47
C ALA A 266 -14.54 -2.84 -6.67
N VAL A 267 -13.60 -2.24 -7.45
CA VAL A 267 -13.51 -0.79 -7.55
C VAL A 267 -13.71 -0.29 -8.99
N TYR A 268 -12.87 -0.75 -9.92
CA TYR A 268 -12.89 -0.23 -11.31
C TYR A 268 -13.60 -1.14 -12.30
N TYR A 269 -13.77 -2.41 -11.97
CA TYR A 269 -14.41 -3.45 -12.81
C TYR A 269 -13.77 -3.65 -14.18
N ARG A 270 -12.51 -3.21 -14.30
CA ARG A 270 -11.69 -3.26 -15.52
C ARG A 270 -10.24 -2.93 -15.17
N LEU A 271 -9.34 -3.23 -16.10
CA LEU A 271 -7.95 -2.77 -16.00
C LEU A 271 -7.85 -1.33 -16.53
N ILE A 272 -7.23 -0.44 -15.74
CA ILE A 272 -6.93 0.96 -16.10
C ILE A 272 -5.42 1.22 -16.02
N PRO A 273 -4.87 2.23 -16.74
CA PRO A 273 -3.43 2.48 -16.76
C PRO A 273 -2.79 2.69 -15.39
N ALA A 274 -3.46 3.42 -14.49
CA ALA A 274 -2.99 3.72 -13.14
C ALA A 274 -3.72 2.89 -12.07
N ILE A 275 -3.86 1.58 -12.30
CA ILE A 275 -4.67 0.68 -11.45
C ILE A 275 -4.14 0.61 -10.01
N SER A 276 -2.84 0.78 -9.78
CA SER A 276 -2.22 0.80 -8.47
C SER A 276 -2.57 2.03 -7.64
N SER A 277 -3.02 3.12 -8.29
CA SER A 277 -3.46 4.38 -7.66
C SER A 277 -2.48 4.96 -6.62
N GLY A 278 -1.17 4.62 -6.72
CA GLY A 278 -0.14 5.06 -5.79
C GLY A 278 -0.15 4.35 -4.42
N TYR A 279 -0.98 3.34 -4.24
CA TYR A 279 -1.07 2.61 -2.97
C TYR A 279 0.24 1.94 -2.55
N GLY A 280 1.11 1.60 -3.50
CA GLY A 280 2.44 1.08 -3.19
C GLY A 280 3.30 2.10 -2.45
N TYR A 281 3.35 3.32 -2.93
CA TYR A 281 4.10 4.41 -2.29
C TYR A 281 3.48 4.82 -0.95
N LEU A 282 2.16 4.95 -0.87
CA LEU A 282 1.46 5.21 0.40
C LEU A 282 1.68 4.09 1.40
N GLY A 283 1.68 2.83 0.95
CA GLY A 283 1.95 1.67 1.79
C GLY A 283 3.37 1.67 2.36
N LEU A 284 4.36 2.09 1.57
CA LEU A 284 5.72 2.30 2.06
C LEU A 284 5.75 3.33 3.20
N MET A 285 5.05 4.46 3.03
CA MET A 285 4.95 5.49 4.08
C MET A 285 4.32 4.95 5.35
N VAL A 286 3.21 4.21 5.23
CA VAL A 286 2.55 3.55 6.39
C VAL A 286 3.52 2.58 7.07
N ALA A 287 4.15 1.69 6.32
CA ALA A 287 5.04 0.67 6.87
C ALA A 287 6.28 1.27 7.58
N MET A 288 6.80 2.40 7.06
CA MET A 288 7.88 3.15 7.70
C MET A 288 7.46 3.77 9.04
N LEU A 289 6.27 4.38 9.08
CA LEU A 289 5.77 5.04 10.28
C LEU A 289 5.48 4.07 11.43
N VAL A 290 5.01 2.87 11.14
CA VAL A 290 4.65 1.89 12.17
C VAL A 290 5.84 1.12 12.73
N ASN A 291 7.05 1.35 12.22
CA ASN A 291 8.30 0.77 12.71
C ASN A 291 8.18 -0.73 13.03
N TYR A 292 7.73 -1.52 12.04
CA TYR A 292 7.51 -2.99 12.09
C TYR A 292 6.39 -3.48 13.04
N GLN A 293 5.60 -2.60 13.64
CA GLN A 293 4.49 -2.98 14.52
C GLN A 293 3.21 -3.15 13.71
N ALA A 294 2.92 -4.36 13.26
CA ALA A 294 1.79 -4.67 12.37
C ALA A 294 0.42 -4.19 12.91
N LEU A 295 0.24 -4.18 14.24
CA LEU A 295 -1.00 -3.72 14.87
C LEU A 295 -1.32 -2.25 14.56
N TRP A 296 -0.28 -1.40 14.45
CA TRP A 296 -0.45 0.02 14.15
C TRP A 296 -0.62 0.31 12.66
N ALA A 297 -0.41 -0.69 11.78
CA ALA A 297 -0.57 -0.50 10.34
C ALA A 297 -2.03 -0.17 9.97
N ALA A 298 -3.00 -0.81 10.61
CA ALA A 298 -4.42 -0.58 10.33
C ALA A 298 -4.87 0.87 10.62
N PRO A 299 -4.65 1.45 11.82
CA PRO A 299 -5.05 2.82 12.10
C PRO A 299 -4.23 3.86 11.31
N VAL A 300 -2.93 3.62 11.08
CA VAL A 300 -2.11 4.53 10.27
C VAL A 300 -2.53 4.49 8.79
N ALA A 301 -2.80 3.31 8.23
CA ALA A 301 -3.35 3.19 6.88
C ALA A 301 -4.72 3.86 6.76
N LEU A 302 -5.59 3.77 7.80
CA LEU A 302 -6.88 4.46 7.82
C LEU A 302 -6.71 5.98 7.78
N PHE A 303 -5.78 6.51 8.53
CA PHE A 303 -5.46 7.93 8.52
C PHE A 303 -4.99 8.40 7.12
N PHE A 304 -4.08 7.66 6.47
CA PHE A 304 -3.64 7.99 5.11
C PHE A 304 -4.75 7.85 4.07
N ALA A 305 -5.61 6.82 4.19
CA ALA A 305 -6.78 6.66 3.34
C ALA A 305 -7.78 7.82 3.51
N ALA A 306 -7.99 8.28 4.74
CA ALA A 306 -8.84 9.44 5.03
C ALA A 306 -8.26 10.74 4.43
N LEU A 307 -6.96 10.95 4.55
CA LEU A 307 -6.27 12.07 3.89
C LEU A 307 -6.39 11.99 2.37
N ASN A 308 -6.18 10.81 1.78
CA ASN A 308 -6.25 10.61 0.34
C ASN A 308 -7.65 10.93 -0.20
N ILE A 309 -8.69 10.34 0.37
CA ILE A 309 -10.09 10.57 -0.05
C ILE A 309 -10.55 12.00 0.29
N GLY A 310 -10.21 12.49 1.48
CA GLY A 310 -10.58 13.84 1.92
C GLY A 310 -10.00 14.93 1.03
N SER A 311 -8.77 14.76 0.58
CA SER A 311 -8.06 15.73 -0.26
C SER A 311 -8.62 15.82 -1.68
N ILE A 312 -9.40 14.84 -2.17
CA ILE A 312 -10.12 14.92 -3.45
C ILE A 312 -11.11 16.12 -3.45
N GLN A 313 -11.55 16.58 -2.27
CA GLN A 313 -12.40 17.76 -2.17
C GLN A 313 -11.67 19.08 -2.50
N LEU A 314 -10.36 19.13 -2.36
CA LEU A 314 -9.58 20.37 -2.58
C LEU A 314 -9.69 20.89 -4.03
N PRO A 315 -9.48 20.09 -5.08
CA PRO A 315 -9.71 20.52 -6.45
C PRO A 315 -11.17 20.88 -6.73
N ILE A 316 -12.11 20.13 -6.15
CA ILE A 316 -13.54 20.27 -6.44
C ILE A 316 -14.10 21.57 -5.81
N VAL A 317 -13.78 21.85 -4.54
CA VAL A 317 -14.36 22.95 -3.78
C VAL A 317 -13.52 24.22 -3.88
N LEU A 318 -12.20 24.08 -3.77
CA LEU A 318 -11.27 25.22 -3.71
C LEU A 318 -10.58 25.49 -5.05
N LYS A 319 -10.86 24.70 -6.09
CA LYS A 319 -10.21 24.77 -7.44
C LYS A 319 -8.68 24.70 -7.38
N LEU A 320 -8.15 24.01 -6.36
CA LEU A 320 -6.72 23.79 -6.20
C LEU A 320 -6.23 22.65 -7.07
N ASP A 321 -4.93 22.60 -7.35
CA ASP A 321 -4.34 21.48 -8.09
C ASP A 321 -4.44 20.18 -7.29
N SER A 322 -4.79 19.09 -7.98
CA SER A 322 -4.96 17.76 -7.36
C SER A 322 -3.65 17.19 -6.80
N SER A 323 -2.49 17.65 -7.31
CA SER A 323 -1.16 17.28 -6.83
C SER A 323 -0.91 17.72 -5.40
N LEU A 324 -1.62 18.76 -4.93
CA LEU A 324 -1.47 19.30 -3.58
C LEU A 324 -1.70 18.24 -2.50
N SER A 325 -2.63 17.33 -2.73
CA SER A 325 -2.89 16.16 -1.86
C SER A 325 -1.64 15.31 -1.64
N GLY A 326 -0.94 14.97 -2.71
CA GLY A 326 0.31 14.20 -2.64
C GLY A 326 1.42 14.95 -1.91
N VAL A 327 1.50 16.28 -2.12
CA VAL A 327 2.46 17.15 -1.42
C VAL A 327 2.18 17.16 0.08
N LEU A 328 0.92 17.31 0.51
CA LEU A 328 0.53 17.32 1.92
C LEU A 328 0.89 15.99 2.61
N GLN A 329 0.57 14.87 1.96
CA GLN A 329 0.89 13.53 2.47
C GLN A 329 2.40 13.29 2.55
N GLY A 330 3.14 13.63 1.51
CA GLY A 330 4.59 13.49 1.46
C GLY A 330 5.31 14.33 2.52
N MET A 331 4.87 15.58 2.73
CA MET A 331 5.42 16.46 3.76
C MET A 331 5.17 15.96 5.18
N LEU A 332 3.98 15.43 5.46
CA LEU A 332 3.68 14.85 6.76
C LEU A 332 4.66 13.71 7.09
N VAL A 333 4.86 12.81 6.13
CA VAL A 333 5.80 11.69 6.33
C VAL A 333 7.23 12.19 6.48
N LEU A 334 7.66 13.12 5.63
CA LEU A 334 9.01 13.68 5.69
C LEU A 334 9.32 14.27 7.07
N PHE A 335 8.42 15.11 7.62
CA PHE A 335 8.64 15.71 8.93
C PHE A 335 8.62 14.68 10.07
N VAL A 336 7.74 13.68 9.99
CA VAL A 336 7.74 12.59 10.98
C VAL A 336 9.07 11.83 10.95
N LEU A 337 9.59 11.52 9.76
CA LEU A 337 10.87 10.82 9.61
C LEU A 337 12.07 11.68 10.05
N ILE A 338 12.08 12.99 9.76
CA ILE A 338 13.13 13.92 10.21
C ILE A 338 13.16 13.96 11.73
N VAL A 339 12.01 14.15 12.38
CA VAL A 339 11.92 14.24 13.84
C VAL A 339 12.30 12.92 14.49
N GLU A 340 11.88 11.78 13.91
CA GLU A 340 12.29 10.45 14.39
C GLU A 340 13.81 10.26 14.24
N GLY A 341 14.40 10.68 13.14
CA GLY A 341 15.86 10.64 12.92
C GLY A 341 16.64 11.49 13.92
N VAL A 342 16.14 12.69 14.24
CA VAL A 342 16.71 13.56 15.28
C VAL A 342 16.62 12.89 16.66
N ARG A 343 15.45 12.34 16.99
CA ARG A 343 15.23 11.61 18.24
C ARG A 343 16.21 10.47 18.43
N GLN A 344 16.41 9.65 17.41
CA GLN A 344 17.35 8.52 17.47
C GLN A 344 18.78 8.98 17.68
N ARG A 345 19.22 10.07 17.03
CA ARG A 345 20.55 10.63 17.23
C ARG A 345 20.76 11.17 18.65
N LEU A 346 19.74 11.80 19.23
CA LEU A 346 19.80 12.32 20.60
C LEU A 346 19.85 11.18 21.62
N SER A 347 19.07 10.10 21.39
CA SER A 347 19.07 8.94 22.28
C SER A 347 20.35 8.09 22.23
N GLN A 348 21.16 8.21 21.17
CA GLN A 348 22.48 7.53 21.08
C GLN A 348 23.61 8.33 21.75
N ARG A 349 23.38 9.61 22.04
CA ARG A 349 24.35 10.48 22.71
C ARG A 349 24.16 10.59 24.23
N SER A 350 23.02 10.11 24.73
CA SER A 350 22.70 9.99 26.15
C SER A 350 22.93 8.56 26.67
#